data_357b0664fda91480d396d773c994fcdc
#
_entry.id   357b0664fda91480d396d773c994fcdc
#
_cell.length_a   1.000
_cell.length_b   1.000
_cell.length_c   1.000
_cell.angle_alpha   90.00
_cell.angle_beta   90.00
_cell.angle_gamma   90.00
#
_symmetry.space_group_name_H-M   'P 1'
#
loop_
_entity.id
_entity.type
_entity.pdbx_description
1 polymer ?
#
loop_
_entity_poly.entity_id
_entity_poly.type
_entity_poly.pdbx_seq_one_letter_code
_entity_poly.pdbx_strand_id
1 'polypeptide(L)'
;MKTRLNQNGVGLIEVLVALLILAIGILGFVALQYRAIEATSEAINRVQAINIARDLAERIRANRDGLANYATQIQTAANQTNYTTNCMTSACSATAMADFDVSQVVSKASALGMTMNMRTCSGNSDGRNCIYVAWGDTSATDGTGAGDCTNGTAYLSTSTCVIMETY
;
A
#
# COMPACT_ATOMS: atom_id res chain seq x y z
N MET A 1 -3.80 -11.53 75.63
CA MET A 1 -3.06 -12.39 74.68
C MET A 1 -2.64 -11.54 73.48
N LYS A 2 -1.35 -11.20 73.35
CA LYS A 2 -0.86 -10.44 72.20
C LYS A 2 -0.35 -11.45 71.17
N THR A 3 -1.05 -11.62 70.07
CA THR A 3 -0.60 -12.40 68.94
C THR A 3 0.56 -11.64 68.25
N ARG A 4 1.76 -12.15 68.36
CA ARG A 4 2.92 -11.67 67.55
C ARG A 4 2.70 -12.10 66.13
N LEU A 5 2.41 -11.16 65.23
CA LEU A 5 2.49 -11.35 63.79
C LEU A 5 3.96 -11.57 63.43
N ASN A 6 4.27 -12.75 62.91
CA ASN A 6 5.59 -13.09 62.42
C ASN A 6 5.82 -12.29 61.14
N GLN A 7 6.58 -11.21 61.20
CA GLN A 7 7.06 -10.47 60.03
C GLN A 7 8.23 -11.24 59.40
N ASN A 8 7.97 -12.03 58.39
CA ASN A 8 9.01 -12.59 57.55
C ASN A 8 9.49 -11.47 56.57
N GLY A 9 10.76 -11.09 56.64
CA GLY A 9 11.37 -10.15 55.71
C GLY A 9 11.42 -10.78 54.31
N VAL A 10 11.06 -9.99 53.31
CA VAL A 10 11.17 -10.36 51.87
C VAL A 10 12.64 -10.64 51.56
N GLY A 11 12.94 -11.82 51.04
CA GLY A 11 14.31 -12.18 50.67
C GLY A 11 14.78 -11.42 49.42
N LEU A 12 16.06 -11.04 49.37
CA LEU A 12 16.66 -10.32 48.25
C LEU A 12 16.46 -11.08 46.93
N ILE A 13 16.48 -12.41 46.99
CA ILE A 13 16.25 -13.29 45.82
C ILE A 13 14.80 -13.20 45.30
N GLU A 14 13.83 -13.04 46.21
CA GLU A 14 12.41 -12.93 45.84
C GLU A 14 12.16 -11.64 45.05
N VAL A 15 12.77 -10.52 45.45
CA VAL A 15 12.70 -9.25 44.74
C VAL A 15 13.35 -9.36 43.35
N LEU A 16 14.52 -10.03 43.26
CA LEU A 16 15.21 -10.24 41.99
C LEU A 16 14.37 -11.07 41.02
N VAL A 17 13.77 -12.16 41.49
CA VAL A 17 12.91 -13.02 40.67
C VAL A 17 11.63 -12.28 40.24
N ALA A 18 11.03 -11.51 41.14
CA ALA A 18 9.86 -10.69 40.82
C ALA A 18 10.16 -9.65 39.73
N LEU A 19 11.31 -8.94 39.83
CA LEU A 19 11.75 -7.98 38.81
C LEU A 19 12.05 -8.66 37.47
N LEU A 20 12.65 -9.87 37.48
CA LEU A 20 12.93 -10.61 36.27
C LEU A 20 11.65 -11.03 35.55
N ILE A 21 10.65 -11.54 36.28
CA ILE A 21 9.34 -11.91 35.69
C ILE A 21 8.64 -10.67 35.16
N LEU A 22 8.66 -9.54 35.88
CA LEU A 22 8.10 -8.28 35.45
C LEU A 22 8.75 -7.80 34.15
N ALA A 23 10.09 -7.86 34.06
CA ALA A 23 10.83 -7.47 32.86
C ALA A 23 10.44 -8.29 31.63
N ILE A 24 10.34 -9.62 31.77
CA ILE A 24 9.91 -10.51 30.68
C ILE A 24 8.47 -10.19 30.26
N GLY A 25 7.57 -9.93 31.23
CA GLY A 25 6.19 -9.53 30.95
C GLY A 25 6.09 -8.24 30.15
N ILE A 26 6.86 -7.20 30.50
CA ILE A 26 6.90 -5.92 29.77
C ILE A 26 7.47 -6.11 28.36
N LEU A 27 8.56 -6.86 28.20
CA LEU A 27 9.16 -7.14 26.90
C LEU A 27 8.18 -7.88 25.97
N GLY A 28 7.46 -8.85 26.50
CA GLY A 28 6.41 -9.58 25.74
C GLY A 28 5.30 -8.65 25.27
N PHE A 29 4.84 -7.77 26.14
CA PHE A 29 3.80 -6.79 25.81
C PHE A 29 4.27 -5.80 24.72
N VAL A 30 5.48 -5.26 24.84
CA VAL A 30 6.06 -4.35 23.83
C VAL A 30 6.21 -5.03 22.47
N ALA A 31 6.61 -6.31 22.44
CA ALA A 31 6.71 -7.06 21.20
C ALA A 31 5.35 -7.23 20.50
N LEU A 32 4.28 -7.48 21.26
CA LEU A 32 2.92 -7.56 20.71
C LEU A 32 2.44 -6.21 20.18
N GLN A 33 2.72 -5.11 20.89
CA GLN A 33 2.37 -3.76 20.41
C GLN A 33 3.08 -3.43 19.10
N TYR A 34 4.35 -3.78 18.97
CA TYR A 34 5.10 -3.56 17.72
C TYR A 34 4.45 -4.28 16.54
N ARG A 35 4.10 -5.55 16.72
CA ARG A 35 3.39 -6.34 15.69
C ARG A 35 2.03 -5.77 15.33
N ALA A 36 1.29 -5.26 16.31
CA ALA A 36 0.00 -4.62 16.06
C ALA A 36 0.14 -3.34 15.23
N ILE A 37 1.15 -2.51 15.49
CA ILE A 37 1.44 -1.29 14.73
C ILE A 37 1.83 -1.64 13.29
N GLU A 38 2.69 -2.63 13.09
CA GLU A 38 3.12 -3.10 11.76
C GLU A 38 1.90 -3.57 10.94
N ALA A 39 1.05 -4.41 11.51
CA ALA A 39 -0.16 -4.90 10.85
C ALA A 39 -1.16 -3.76 10.53
N THR A 40 -1.29 -2.77 11.42
CA THR A 40 -2.16 -1.61 11.20
C THR A 40 -1.62 -0.73 10.07
N SER A 41 -0.31 -0.48 10.03
CA SER A 41 0.34 0.28 8.95
C SER A 41 0.12 -0.37 7.58
N GLU A 42 0.29 -1.69 7.50
CA GLU A 42 0.05 -2.44 6.25
C GLU A 42 -1.43 -2.37 5.83
N ALA A 43 -2.36 -2.49 6.77
CA ALA A 43 -3.79 -2.35 6.48
C ALA A 43 -4.14 -0.96 5.95
N ILE A 44 -3.55 0.11 6.51
CA ILE A 44 -3.75 1.49 6.05
C ILE A 44 -3.23 1.66 4.62
N ASN A 45 -2.00 1.19 4.33
CA ASN A 45 -1.43 1.26 2.99
C ASN A 45 -2.33 0.56 1.96
N ARG A 46 -2.84 -0.61 2.31
CA ARG A 46 -3.74 -1.36 1.43
C ARG A 46 -5.04 -0.61 1.12
N VAL A 47 -5.66 0.00 2.13
CA VAL A 47 -6.87 0.82 1.94
C VAL A 47 -6.58 2.05 1.07
N GLN A 48 -5.45 2.72 1.29
CA GLN A 48 -5.02 3.85 0.48
C GLN A 48 -4.78 3.45 -0.97
N ALA A 49 -4.08 2.32 -1.21
CA ALA A 49 -3.84 1.79 -2.55
C ALA A 49 -5.15 1.47 -3.29
N ILE A 50 -6.12 0.86 -2.61
CA ILE A 50 -7.45 0.60 -3.18
C ILE A 50 -8.15 1.90 -3.56
N ASN A 51 -8.08 2.92 -2.72
CA ASN A 51 -8.72 4.21 -2.99
C ASN A 51 -8.07 4.91 -4.19
N ILE A 52 -6.74 4.85 -4.32
CA ILE A 52 -6.01 5.41 -5.47
C ILE A 52 -6.37 4.65 -6.75
N ALA A 53 -6.41 3.33 -6.71
CA ALA A 53 -6.80 2.52 -7.86
C ALA A 53 -8.24 2.83 -8.31
N ARG A 54 -9.16 3.00 -7.36
CA ARG A 54 -10.56 3.40 -7.65
C ARG A 54 -10.64 4.80 -8.23
N ASP A 55 -9.91 5.77 -7.69
CA ASP A 55 -9.88 7.15 -8.21
C ASP A 55 -9.51 7.13 -9.70
N LEU A 56 -8.44 6.42 -10.07
CA LEU A 56 -8.04 6.27 -11.47
C LEU A 56 -9.10 5.53 -12.30
N ALA A 57 -9.64 4.43 -11.80
CA ALA A 57 -10.66 3.65 -12.52
C ALA A 57 -11.92 4.47 -12.80
N GLU A 58 -12.39 5.30 -11.86
CA GLU A 58 -13.54 6.18 -12.07
C GLU A 58 -13.27 7.30 -13.08
N ARG A 59 -12.05 7.87 -13.09
CA ARG A 59 -11.62 8.84 -14.10
C ARG A 59 -11.59 8.23 -15.49
N ILE A 60 -11.04 7.02 -15.64
CA ILE A 60 -11.07 6.27 -16.91
C ILE A 60 -12.50 6.02 -17.35
N ARG A 61 -13.40 5.66 -16.42
CA ARG A 61 -14.83 5.44 -16.73
C ARG A 61 -15.51 6.70 -17.23
N ALA A 62 -15.17 7.85 -16.66
CA ALA A 62 -15.70 9.16 -17.06
C ALA A 62 -15.17 9.62 -18.43
N ASN A 63 -13.95 9.20 -18.80
CA ASN A 63 -13.26 9.60 -20.03
C ASN A 63 -12.82 8.38 -20.85
N ARG A 64 -13.78 7.56 -21.30
CA ARG A 64 -13.53 6.32 -22.05
C ARG A 64 -12.76 6.51 -23.35
N ASP A 65 -13.00 7.62 -24.02
CA ASP A 65 -12.32 7.95 -25.28
C ASP A 65 -10.81 8.17 -25.09
N GLY A 66 -10.38 8.45 -23.86
CA GLY A 66 -8.96 8.57 -23.47
C GLY A 66 -8.30 7.27 -23.00
N LEU A 67 -8.98 6.12 -23.01
CA LEU A 67 -8.45 4.86 -22.39
C LEU A 67 -7.05 4.49 -22.86
N ALA A 68 -6.78 4.52 -24.15
CA ALA A 68 -5.47 4.20 -24.70
C ALA A 68 -4.37 5.17 -24.19
N ASN A 69 -4.74 6.44 -23.98
CA ASN A 69 -3.84 7.46 -23.45
C ASN A 69 -3.55 7.26 -21.96
N TYR A 70 -4.54 6.89 -21.15
CA TYR A 70 -4.32 6.50 -19.75
C TYR A 70 -3.27 5.40 -19.64
N ALA A 71 -3.41 4.32 -20.43
CA ALA A 71 -2.47 3.20 -20.44
C ALA A 71 -1.06 3.66 -20.85
N THR A 72 -0.93 4.42 -21.94
CA THR A 72 0.37 4.91 -22.42
C THR A 72 1.03 5.85 -21.42
N GLN A 73 0.26 6.76 -20.84
CA GLN A 73 0.75 7.77 -19.92
C GLN A 73 1.27 7.13 -18.61
N ILE A 74 0.54 6.17 -18.04
CA ILE A 74 0.91 5.57 -16.77
C ILE A 74 2.02 4.51 -16.91
N GLN A 75 2.14 3.85 -18.07
CA GLN A 75 3.20 2.86 -18.34
C GLN A 75 4.58 3.50 -18.49
N THR A 76 4.64 4.76 -18.88
CA THR A 76 5.90 5.48 -19.12
C THR A 76 6.22 6.36 -17.91
N ALA A 77 7.15 5.96 -17.06
CA ALA A 77 7.49 6.69 -15.84
C ALA A 77 7.79 8.19 -16.07
N ALA A 78 8.46 8.55 -17.17
CA ALA A 78 8.75 9.93 -17.53
C ALA A 78 7.49 10.76 -17.83
N ASN A 79 6.39 10.12 -18.22
CA ASN A 79 5.14 10.77 -18.57
C ASN A 79 4.18 10.91 -17.38
N GLN A 80 4.28 10.03 -16.41
CA GLN A 80 3.30 9.88 -15.30
C GLN A 80 2.95 11.18 -14.58
N THR A 81 3.89 12.12 -14.49
CA THR A 81 3.68 13.43 -13.83
C THR A 81 3.54 14.59 -14.81
N ASN A 82 3.66 14.32 -16.11
CA ASN A 82 3.63 15.35 -17.16
C ASN A 82 2.22 15.50 -17.75
N TYR A 83 1.81 16.74 -17.95
CA TYR A 83 0.60 17.08 -18.71
C TYR A 83 0.81 18.40 -19.44
N THR A 84 0.19 18.55 -20.60
CA THR A 84 0.35 19.75 -21.43
C THR A 84 -0.70 20.82 -21.12
N THR A 85 -1.88 20.43 -20.67
CA THR A 85 -3.01 21.32 -20.44
C THR A 85 -3.56 21.10 -19.03
N ASN A 86 -3.73 22.18 -18.27
CA ASN A 86 -4.38 22.13 -16.98
C ASN A 86 -5.92 22.13 -17.18
N CYS A 87 -6.51 20.95 -17.01
CA CYS A 87 -7.94 20.75 -17.24
C CYS A 87 -8.84 21.35 -16.15
N MET A 88 -8.29 21.89 -15.08
CA MET A 88 -9.04 22.67 -14.09
C MET A 88 -9.32 24.10 -14.54
N THR A 89 -8.48 24.61 -15.46
CA THR A 89 -8.57 26.00 -15.90
C THR A 89 -8.93 26.14 -17.38
N SER A 90 -8.85 25.05 -18.14
CA SER A 90 -9.08 25.02 -19.58
C SER A 90 -9.86 23.79 -19.99
N ALA A 91 -10.66 23.87 -21.05
CA ALA A 91 -11.31 22.70 -21.63
C ALA A 91 -10.26 21.76 -22.24
N CYS A 92 -10.36 20.47 -21.94
CA CYS A 92 -9.45 19.44 -22.41
C CYS A 92 -10.12 18.51 -23.42
N SER A 93 -9.32 18.04 -24.39
CA SER A 93 -9.66 16.85 -25.16
C SER A 93 -9.60 15.60 -24.28
N ALA A 94 -10.15 14.48 -24.74
CA ALA A 94 -10.06 13.21 -24.01
C ALA A 94 -8.62 12.77 -23.69
N THR A 95 -7.70 12.99 -24.64
CA THR A 95 -6.25 12.72 -24.47
C THR A 95 -5.64 13.61 -23.41
N ALA A 96 -5.83 14.93 -23.51
CA ALA A 96 -5.28 15.87 -22.52
C ALA A 96 -5.84 15.67 -21.13
N MET A 97 -7.11 15.26 -21.03
CA MET A 97 -7.74 14.89 -19.77
C MET A 97 -7.09 13.64 -19.17
N ALA A 98 -6.76 12.63 -19.99
CA ALA A 98 -6.09 11.43 -19.51
C ALA A 98 -4.70 11.75 -18.95
N ASP A 99 -3.90 12.58 -19.63
CA ASP A 99 -2.59 13.01 -19.16
C ASP A 99 -2.69 13.77 -17.82
N PHE A 100 -3.65 14.70 -17.74
CA PHE A 100 -3.89 15.46 -16.51
C PHE A 100 -4.32 14.57 -15.36
N ASP A 101 -5.29 13.67 -15.57
CA ASP A 101 -5.80 12.75 -14.57
C ASP A 101 -4.72 11.81 -14.03
N VAL A 102 -3.91 11.21 -14.91
CA VAL A 102 -2.77 10.36 -14.51
C VAL A 102 -1.82 11.15 -13.65
N SER A 103 -1.45 12.38 -14.06
CA SER A 103 -0.52 13.20 -13.31
C SER A 103 -1.02 13.49 -11.88
N GLN A 104 -2.31 13.77 -11.72
CA GLN A 104 -2.92 14.04 -10.41
C GLN A 104 -2.92 12.80 -9.51
N VAL A 105 -3.34 11.66 -10.07
CA VAL A 105 -3.45 10.41 -9.29
C VAL A 105 -2.07 9.86 -8.93
N VAL A 106 -1.12 9.87 -9.86
CA VAL A 106 0.26 9.43 -9.59
C VAL A 106 0.96 10.35 -8.59
N SER A 107 0.77 11.67 -8.67
CA SER A 107 1.32 12.60 -7.67
C SER A 107 0.78 12.29 -6.27
N LYS A 108 -0.52 11.99 -6.16
CA LYS A 108 -1.14 11.57 -4.89
C LYS A 108 -0.58 10.24 -4.39
N ALA A 109 -0.39 9.25 -5.27
CA ALA A 109 0.23 7.97 -4.93
C ALA A 109 1.66 8.16 -4.44
N SER A 110 2.47 8.94 -5.17
CA SER A 110 3.86 9.22 -4.80
C SER A 110 4.00 9.94 -3.46
N ALA A 111 3.08 10.85 -3.12
CA ALA A 111 3.04 11.51 -1.81
C ALA A 111 2.80 10.51 -0.65
N LEU A 112 2.22 9.35 -0.94
CA LEU A 112 2.01 8.24 0.00
C LEU A 112 3.11 7.17 -0.09
N GLY A 113 4.16 7.39 -0.88
CA GLY A 113 5.24 6.42 -1.09
C GLY A 113 4.81 5.22 -1.95
N MET A 114 3.79 5.40 -2.81
CA MET A 114 3.27 4.35 -3.67
C MET A 114 3.64 4.58 -5.14
N THR A 115 3.84 3.49 -5.87
CA THR A 115 4.07 3.49 -7.32
C THR A 115 2.84 2.92 -8.03
N MET A 116 2.60 3.39 -9.25
CA MET A 116 1.46 2.96 -10.05
C MET A 116 1.88 2.51 -11.45
N ASN A 117 1.11 1.59 -12.00
CA ASN A 117 1.23 1.16 -13.39
C ASN A 117 -0.14 0.67 -13.90
N MET A 118 -0.27 0.54 -15.21
CA MET A 118 -1.41 -0.11 -15.86
C MET A 118 -0.89 -1.13 -16.88
N ARG A 119 -1.40 -2.33 -16.81
CA ARG A 119 -1.00 -3.43 -17.69
C ARG A 119 -2.24 -4.23 -18.11
N THR A 120 -2.13 -4.96 -19.20
CA THR A 120 -3.17 -5.95 -19.53
C THR A 120 -3.27 -6.96 -18.39
N CYS A 121 -4.48 -7.25 -17.94
CA CYS A 121 -4.71 -8.19 -16.85
C CYS A 121 -4.21 -9.58 -17.22
N SER A 122 -3.31 -10.11 -16.40
CA SER A 122 -2.84 -11.48 -16.58
C SER A 122 -3.96 -12.48 -16.30
N GLY A 123 -4.04 -13.52 -17.11
CA GLY A 123 -5.07 -14.58 -16.98
C GLY A 123 -6.42 -14.24 -17.62
N ASN A 124 -6.60 -13.06 -18.20
CA ASN A 124 -7.79 -12.67 -18.96
C ASN A 124 -7.50 -12.72 -20.47
N SER A 125 -8.41 -13.35 -21.23
CA SER A 125 -8.36 -13.34 -22.69
C SER A 125 -9.02 -12.10 -23.31
N ASP A 126 -9.68 -11.28 -22.49
CA ASP A 126 -10.53 -10.18 -22.94
C ASP A 126 -9.76 -8.86 -23.19
N GLY A 127 -8.44 -8.84 -22.95
CA GLY A 127 -7.60 -7.67 -23.15
C GLY A 127 -7.86 -6.49 -22.19
N ARG A 128 -8.53 -6.74 -21.07
CA ARG A 128 -8.81 -5.72 -20.06
C ARG A 128 -7.53 -5.21 -19.41
N ASN A 129 -7.59 -3.98 -18.95
CA ASN A 129 -6.49 -3.35 -18.25
C ASN A 129 -6.64 -3.53 -16.74
N CYS A 130 -5.51 -3.73 -16.07
CA CYS A 130 -5.38 -3.77 -14.63
C CYS A 130 -4.53 -2.60 -14.13
N ILE A 131 -5.03 -1.90 -13.13
CA ILE A 131 -4.29 -0.87 -12.40
C ILE A 131 -3.55 -1.54 -11.26
N TYR A 132 -2.24 -1.32 -11.22
CA TYR A 132 -1.33 -1.79 -10.19
C TYR A 132 -0.97 -0.62 -9.29
N VAL A 133 -1.09 -0.79 -7.99
CA VAL A 133 -0.60 0.16 -6.98
C VAL A 133 0.25 -0.61 -6.00
N ALA A 134 1.52 -0.24 -5.87
CA ALA A 134 2.49 -0.95 -5.03
C ALA A 134 3.16 0.02 -4.05
N TRP A 135 3.59 -0.49 -2.90
CA TRP A 135 4.29 0.26 -1.85
C TRP A 135 5.42 -0.56 -1.24
N GLY A 136 6.25 0.09 -0.42
CA GLY A 136 7.43 -0.54 0.18
C GLY A 136 8.46 -0.92 -0.88
N ASP A 137 8.98 -2.15 -0.79
CA ASP A 137 9.98 -2.67 -1.71
C ASP A 137 9.38 -3.30 -2.98
N THR A 138 8.05 -3.20 -3.16
CA THR A 138 7.35 -3.76 -4.32
C THR A 138 7.17 -2.71 -5.40
N SER A 139 7.44 -3.09 -6.64
CA SER A 139 7.16 -2.31 -7.83
C SER A 139 5.83 -2.72 -8.46
N ALA A 140 5.15 -1.78 -9.12
CA ALA A 140 3.89 -2.03 -9.82
C ALA A 140 4.14 -2.79 -11.15
N THR A 141 4.75 -3.98 -11.09
CA THR A 141 5.21 -4.79 -12.22
C THR A 141 4.80 -6.26 -12.10
N ASP A 142 4.79 -6.94 -13.23
CA ASP A 142 4.68 -8.40 -13.31
C ASP A 142 6.05 -8.99 -13.59
N GLY A 143 6.39 -10.07 -12.94
CA GLY A 143 7.64 -10.78 -13.13
C GLY A 143 7.88 -11.82 -12.04
N THR A 144 9.05 -12.42 -12.04
CA THR A 144 9.47 -13.44 -11.06
C THR A 144 10.46 -12.91 -10.04
N GLY A 145 10.80 -11.62 -10.09
CA GLY A 145 11.70 -10.97 -9.16
C GLY A 145 11.04 -10.72 -7.81
N ALA A 146 11.82 -10.68 -6.74
CA ALA A 146 11.33 -10.46 -5.38
C ALA A 146 10.63 -9.10 -5.18
N GLY A 147 10.88 -8.13 -6.06
CA GLY A 147 10.24 -6.81 -6.07
C GLY A 147 9.02 -6.69 -6.96
N ASP A 148 8.63 -7.74 -7.68
CA ASP A 148 7.44 -7.70 -8.53
C ASP A 148 6.17 -7.92 -7.70
N CYS A 149 5.04 -7.38 -8.20
CA CYS A 149 3.73 -7.51 -7.58
C CYS A 149 3.15 -8.92 -7.75
N THR A 150 3.26 -9.46 -8.96
CA THR A 150 2.68 -10.75 -9.35
C THR A 150 3.56 -11.44 -10.40
N ASN A 151 3.48 -12.76 -10.44
CA ASN A 151 4.07 -13.56 -11.53
C ASN A 151 3.12 -13.74 -12.73
N GLY A 152 2.02 -13.01 -12.77
CA GLY A 152 0.98 -13.10 -13.79
C GLY A 152 -0.16 -14.06 -13.44
N THR A 153 0.01 -14.97 -12.49
CA THR A 153 -1.03 -15.91 -12.05
C THR A 153 -1.40 -15.74 -10.58
N ALA A 154 -0.47 -15.30 -9.75
CA ALA A 154 -0.65 -15.09 -8.32
C ALA A 154 0.22 -13.96 -7.82
N TYR A 155 -0.20 -13.31 -6.73
CA TYR A 155 0.64 -12.39 -5.99
C TYR A 155 1.89 -13.11 -5.47
N LEU A 156 3.02 -12.45 -5.51
CA LEU A 156 4.21 -12.96 -4.84
C LEU A 156 4.04 -12.86 -3.33
N SER A 157 4.56 -13.83 -2.59
CA SER A 157 4.33 -13.95 -1.13
C SER A 157 4.84 -12.77 -0.31
N THR A 158 5.79 -12.02 -0.85
CA THR A 158 6.40 -10.84 -0.22
C THR A 158 5.89 -9.52 -0.80
N SER A 159 4.99 -9.57 -1.80
CA SER A 159 4.53 -8.36 -2.48
C SER A 159 3.54 -7.57 -1.65
N THR A 160 3.75 -6.26 -1.63
CA THR A 160 2.88 -5.25 -1.05
C THR A 160 2.25 -4.43 -2.16
N CYS A 161 1.18 -4.94 -2.74
CA CYS A 161 0.49 -4.27 -3.84
C CYS A 161 -0.99 -4.65 -3.91
N VAL A 162 -1.72 -3.86 -4.69
CA VAL A 162 -3.12 -4.09 -5.07
C VAL A 162 -3.21 -4.05 -6.59
N ILE A 163 -3.93 -4.99 -7.16
CA ILE A 163 -4.29 -5.03 -8.58
C ILE A 163 -5.80 -4.90 -8.67
N MET A 164 -6.26 -3.94 -9.47
CA MET A 164 -7.67 -3.70 -9.73
C MET A 164 -7.93 -3.75 -11.22
N GLU A 165 -8.84 -4.62 -11.64
CA GLU A 165 -9.31 -4.68 -13.02
C GLU A 165 -10.12 -3.42 -13.34
N THR A 166 -9.86 -2.87 -14.53
CA THR A 166 -10.60 -1.76 -15.13
C THR A 166 -11.00 -2.14 -16.56
N TYR A 167 -11.70 -1.28 -17.24
CA TYR A 167 -12.26 -1.54 -18.59
C TYR A 167 -11.19 -1.72 -19.66
#